data_25e5aa53eaeecb4e05521b17ef52d6e1
#
_entry.id   25e5aa53eaeecb4e05521b17ef52d6e1
#
_cell.length_a   1.000
_cell.length_b   1.000
_cell.length_c   1.000
_cell.angle_alpha   90.00
_cell.angle_beta   90.00
_cell.angle_gamma   90.00
#
_symmetry.space_group_name_H-M   'P 1'
#
loop_
_entity.id
_entity.type
_entity.pdbx_description
1 polymer ?
#
loop_
_entity_poly.entity_id
_entity_poly.type
_entity_poly.pdbx_seq_one_letter_code
_entity_poly.pdbx_strand_id
1 'polypeptide(L)'
;FDDLFLDRKPFPPAPTMLIRREVLEEVGGFDPQIPLEDLLIQLKITAAGYTIDALDVVMAQYRQHASNTYKNHRYMIQNILKTYAKFSEHPAYDAVRYNFLNSMFLKTADRDRPLAREILKQIPLKFWGRKTLRGLVRLYLAPLKN
;
A
#
# COMPACT_ATOMS: atom_id res chain seq x y z
N PHE A 1 -14.53 5.19 2.17
CA PHE A 1 -13.38 5.31 1.27
C PHE A 1 -12.17 5.90 2.00
N ASP A 2 -12.29 7.11 2.52
CA ASP A 2 -11.17 7.87 3.12
C ASP A 2 -10.43 7.11 4.23
N ASP A 3 -11.13 6.34 5.03
CA ASP A 3 -10.48 5.56 6.10
C ASP A 3 -9.49 4.53 5.57
N LEU A 4 -9.79 3.91 4.44
CA LEU A 4 -8.87 2.98 3.76
C LEU A 4 -7.81 3.74 2.97
N PHE A 5 -8.21 4.70 2.15
CA PHE A 5 -7.28 5.42 1.28
C PHE A 5 -6.23 6.21 2.06
N LEU A 6 -6.60 6.78 3.21
CA LEU A 6 -5.69 7.51 4.11
C LEU A 6 -4.93 6.61 5.11
N ASP A 7 -5.05 5.28 4.97
CA ASP A 7 -4.40 4.28 5.84
C ASP A 7 -4.78 4.46 7.33
N ARG A 8 -6.04 4.82 7.61
CA ARG A 8 -6.60 4.94 8.97
C ARG A 8 -7.16 3.62 9.47
N LYS A 9 -7.57 2.75 8.55
CA LYS A 9 -8.08 1.40 8.80
C LYS A 9 -7.27 0.40 7.99
N PRO A 10 -7.01 -0.80 8.52
CA PRO A 10 -6.30 -1.83 7.79
C PRO A 10 -7.14 -2.36 6.62
N PHE A 11 -6.46 -2.73 5.53
CA PHE A 11 -7.08 -3.49 4.44
C PHE A 11 -7.25 -4.95 4.86
N PRO A 12 -8.46 -5.54 4.77
CA PRO A 12 -8.63 -6.98 4.90
C PRO A 12 -7.86 -7.71 3.80
N PRO A 13 -7.12 -8.79 4.11
CA PRO A 13 -6.43 -9.58 3.09
C PRO A 13 -7.41 -10.35 2.23
N ALA A 14 -7.10 -10.55 0.94
CA ALA A 14 -7.96 -11.21 -0.05
C ALA A 14 -8.62 -12.52 0.44
N PRO A 15 -7.92 -13.43 1.14
CA PRO A 15 -8.53 -14.69 1.58
C PRO A 15 -9.66 -14.56 2.61
N THR A 16 -9.84 -13.37 3.19
CA THR A 16 -10.88 -13.11 4.21
C THR A 16 -12.02 -12.25 3.68
N MET A 17 -12.02 -11.92 2.39
CA MET A 17 -13.05 -11.08 1.79
C MET A 17 -14.24 -11.91 1.31
N LEU A 18 -15.44 -11.44 1.63
CA LEU A 18 -16.69 -11.88 1.02
C LEU A 18 -17.36 -10.66 0.39
N ILE A 19 -17.58 -10.70 -0.91
CA ILE A 19 -18.11 -9.57 -1.69
C ILE A 19 -19.43 -10.01 -2.33
N ARG A 20 -20.47 -9.17 -2.24
CA ARG A 20 -21.72 -9.41 -2.98
C ARG A 20 -21.44 -9.31 -4.47
N ARG A 21 -21.97 -10.24 -5.26
CA ARG A 21 -21.77 -10.31 -6.71
C ARG A 21 -22.19 -8.99 -7.38
N GLU A 22 -23.35 -8.47 -7.02
CA GLU A 22 -23.91 -7.25 -7.60
C GLU A 22 -22.99 -6.05 -7.39
N VAL A 23 -22.40 -5.94 -6.21
CA VAL A 23 -21.42 -4.87 -5.89
C VAL A 23 -20.16 -5.03 -6.72
N LEU A 24 -19.65 -6.27 -6.86
CA LEU A 24 -18.47 -6.56 -7.66
C LEU A 24 -18.69 -6.22 -9.14
N GLU A 25 -19.86 -6.54 -9.68
CA GLU A 25 -20.25 -6.22 -11.06
C GLU A 25 -20.41 -4.71 -11.27
N GLU A 26 -21.08 -4.01 -10.36
CA GLU A 26 -21.27 -2.56 -10.39
C GLU A 26 -19.97 -1.77 -10.42
N VAL A 27 -18.98 -2.18 -9.61
CA VAL A 27 -17.66 -1.51 -9.58
C VAL A 27 -16.74 -1.98 -10.72
N GLY A 28 -17.23 -2.80 -11.67
CA GLY A 28 -16.50 -3.27 -12.83
C GLY A 28 -15.42 -4.33 -12.52
N GLY A 29 -15.62 -5.11 -11.44
CA GLY A 29 -14.78 -6.26 -11.10
C GLY A 29 -13.32 -5.97 -10.86
N PHE A 30 -12.51 -7.02 -10.99
CA PHE A 30 -11.05 -6.96 -10.87
C PHE A 30 -10.41 -6.38 -12.13
N ASP A 31 -9.37 -5.55 -11.95
CA ASP A 31 -8.60 -4.98 -13.07
C ASP A 31 -7.38 -5.88 -13.36
N PRO A 32 -7.31 -6.53 -14.54
CA PRO A 32 -6.22 -7.45 -14.86
C PRO A 32 -4.84 -6.76 -14.97
N GLN A 33 -4.81 -5.43 -15.04
CA GLN A 33 -3.57 -4.65 -15.11
C GLN A 33 -2.99 -4.33 -13.73
N ILE A 34 -3.76 -4.59 -12.66
CA ILE A 34 -3.38 -4.28 -11.27
C ILE A 34 -3.23 -5.59 -10.49
N PRO A 35 -1.99 -6.07 -10.26
CA PRO A 35 -1.75 -7.35 -9.58
C PRO A 35 -2.10 -7.36 -8.09
N LEU A 36 -2.31 -6.20 -7.47
CA LEU A 36 -2.79 -6.08 -6.08
C LEU A 36 -4.31 -5.87 -6.13
N GLU A 37 -5.01 -6.90 -6.56
CA GLU A 37 -6.44 -6.92 -6.80
C GLU A 37 -7.26 -6.62 -5.54
N ASP A 38 -6.81 -7.10 -4.39
CA ASP A 38 -7.45 -6.90 -3.10
C ASP A 38 -7.45 -5.42 -2.65
N LEU A 39 -6.34 -4.73 -2.83
CA LEU A 39 -6.24 -3.31 -2.52
C LEU A 39 -7.15 -2.48 -3.43
N LEU A 40 -7.11 -2.73 -4.75
CA LEU A 40 -7.91 -1.97 -5.71
C LEU A 40 -9.41 -2.20 -5.52
N ILE A 41 -9.84 -3.46 -5.36
CA ILE A 41 -11.28 -3.76 -5.28
C ILE A 41 -11.92 -3.14 -4.04
N GLN A 42 -11.23 -3.14 -2.90
CA GLN A 42 -11.73 -2.51 -1.68
C GLN A 42 -11.86 -0.99 -1.83
N LEU A 43 -10.90 -0.34 -2.49
CA LEU A 43 -10.99 1.09 -2.79
C LEU A 43 -12.13 1.39 -3.75
N LYS A 44 -12.36 0.58 -4.79
CA LYS A 44 -13.48 0.74 -5.72
C LYS A 44 -14.83 0.60 -5.01
N ILE A 45 -15.00 -0.45 -4.20
CA ILE A 45 -16.21 -0.72 -3.43
C ILE A 45 -16.54 0.45 -2.50
N THR A 46 -15.55 0.93 -1.75
CA THR A 46 -15.78 2.04 -0.81
C THR A 46 -15.92 3.39 -1.51
N ALA A 47 -15.29 3.60 -2.67
CA ALA A 47 -15.50 4.78 -3.50
C ALA A 47 -16.92 4.83 -4.10
N ALA A 48 -17.54 3.68 -4.35
CA ALA A 48 -18.94 3.56 -4.77
C ALA A 48 -19.94 3.75 -3.61
N GLY A 49 -19.47 4.02 -2.39
CA GLY A 49 -20.31 4.30 -1.22
C GLY A 49 -20.68 3.08 -0.38
N TYR A 50 -20.18 1.90 -0.72
CA TYR A 50 -20.40 0.69 0.08
C TYR A 50 -19.50 0.65 1.32
N THR A 51 -19.94 -0.07 2.34
CA THR A 51 -19.18 -0.31 3.57
C THR A 51 -18.50 -1.67 3.55
N ILE A 52 -17.37 -1.77 4.27
CA ILE A 52 -16.68 -3.03 4.56
C ILE A 52 -16.76 -3.23 6.06
N ASP A 53 -17.41 -4.31 6.47
CA ASP A 53 -17.50 -4.73 7.87
C ASP A 53 -16.55 -5.89 8.14
N ALA A 54 -16.08 -6.00 9.38
CA ALA A 54 -15.25 -7.10 9.84
C ALA A 54 -16.02 -7.97 10.84
N LEU A 55 -15.94 -9.28 10.66
CA LEU A 55 -16.40 -10.24 11.65
C LEU A 55 -15.27 -10.50 12.64
N ASP A 56 -15.56 -10.40 13.95
CA ASP A 56 -14.61 -10.71 15.02
C ASP A 56 -14.47 -12.22 15.22
N VAL A 57 -14.07 -12.92 14.15
CA VAL A 57 -13.88 -14.37 14.12
C VAL A 57 -12.64 -14.70 13.30
N VAL A 58 -11.82 -15.63 13.79
CA VAL A 58 -10.66 -16.14 13.03
C VAL A 58 -11.15 -17.08 11.94
N MET A 59 -11.15 -16.60 10.69
CA MET A 59 -11.67 -17.32 9.51
C MET A 59 -10.57 -17.89 8.61
N ALA A 60 -9.32 -17.42 8.74
CA ALA A 60 -8.23 -17.84 7.85
C ALA A 60 -6.89 -17.88 8.57
N GLN A 61 -5.98 -18.72 8.06
CA GLN A 61 -4.58 -18.76 8.44
C GLN A 61 -3.72 -18.24 7.30
N TYR A 62 -2.85 -17.28 7.58
CA TYR A 62 -1.94 -16.72 6.60
C TYR A 62 -0.57 -17.37 6.70
N ARG A 63 -0.23 -18.23 5.73
CA ARG A 63 1.08 -18.89 5.67
C ARG A 63 2.18 -17.90 5.30
N GLN A 64 3.19 -17.82 6.16
CA GLN A 64 4.37 -17.00 5.90
C GLN A 64 5.55 -17.85 5.41
N HIS A 65 6.16 -17.47 4.29
CA HIS A 65 7.36 -18.09 3.72
C HIS A 65 8.27 -17.05 3.06
N ALA A 66 9.47 -17.46 2.64
CA ALA A 66 10.45 -16.52 2.10
C ALA A 66 9.99 -15.83 0.81
N SER A 67 9.21 -16.52 -0.03
CA SER A 67 8.73 -16.03 -1.32
C SER A 67 7.36 -15.32 -1.29
N ASN A 68 6.83 -14.93 -0.11
CA ASN A 68 5.62 -14.12 -0.07
C ASN A 68 5.80 -12.81 -0.84
N THR A 69 4.82 -12.48 -1.69
CA THR A 69 4.84 -11.32 -2.60
C THR A 69 5.13 -10.00 -1.88
N TYR A 70 4.59 -9.78 -0.69
CA TYR A 70 4.78 -8.55 0.08
C TYR A 70 6.26 -8.31 0.50
N LYS A 71 7.12 -9.34 0.42
CA LYS A 71 8.56 -9.22 0.69
C LYS A 71 9.33 -8.63 -0.48
N ASN A 72 8.77 -8.67 -1.69
CA ASN A 72 9.33 -7.97 -2.85
C ASN A 72 8.96 -6.49 -2.81
N HIS A 73 9.78 -5.68 -2.13
CA HIS A 73 9.48 -4.27 -1.94
C HIS A 73 9.34 -3.49 -3.25
N ARG A 74 10.17 -3.77 -4.25
CA ARG A 74 10.10 -3.09 -5.57
C ARG A 74 8.76 -3.36 -6.25
N TYR A 75 8.35 -4.62 -6.28
CA TYR A 75 7.06 -5.04 -6.83
C TYR A 75 5.88 -4.38 -6.09
N MET A 76 5.91 -4.39 -4.75
CA MET A 76 4.87 -3.77 -3.94
C MET A 76 4.76 -2.27 -4.18
N ILE A 77 5.89 -1.54 -4.24
CA ILE A 77 5.91 -0.11 -4.49
C ILE A 77 5.27 0.22 -5.84
N GLN A 78 5.72 -0.47 -6.89
CA GLN A 78 5.23 -0.22 -8.24
C GLN A 78 3.71 -0.43 -8.36
N ASN A 79 3.19 -1.51 -7.78
CA ASN A 79 1.78 -1.87 -7.93
C ASN A 79 0.87 -1.10 -6.98
N ILE A 80 1.30 -0.78 -5.77
CA ILE A 80 0.54 0.13 -4.87
C ILE A 80 0.44 1.53 -5.49
N LEU A 81 1.52 2.05 -6.06
CA LEU A 81 1.47 3.35 -6.74
C LEU A 81 0.56 3.34 -7.97
N LYS A 82 0.51 2.24 -8.75
CA LYS A 82 -0.46 2.07 -9.83
C LYS A 82 -1.90 2.07 -9.33
N THR A 83 -2.16 1.38 -8.22
CA THR A 83 -3.48 1.37 -7.58
C THR A 83 -3.90 2.77 -7.13
N TYR A 84 -3.02 3.48 -6.41
CA TYR A 84 -3.31 4.85 -5.97
C TYR A 84 -3.54 5.80 -7.14
N ALA A 85 -2.82 5.63 -8.26
CA ALA A 85 -2.98 6.47 -9.44
C ALA A 85 -4.39 6.40 -10.07
N LYS A 86 -5.17 5.32 -9.81
CA LYS A 86 -6.58 5.23 -10.21
C LYS A 86 -7.48 6.25 -9.49
N PHE A 87 -6.98 6.83 -8.39
CA PHE A 87 -7.67 7.82 -7.56
C PHE A 87 -6.90 9.15 -7.51
N SER A 88 -6.20 9.50 -8.59
CA SER A 88 -5.36 10.71 -8.68
C SER A 88 -6.14 12.01 -8.52
N GLU A 89 -7.43 12.01 -8.82
CA GLU A 89 -8.32 13.17 -8.66
C GLU A 89 -8.70 13.44 -7.18
N HIS A 90 -8.42 12.50 -6.29
CA HIS A 90 -8.75 12.67 -4.87
C HIS A 90 -7.85 13.73 -4.23
N PRO A 91 -8.39 14.69 -3.44
CA PRO A 91 -7.61 15.80 -2.85
C PRO A 91 -6.41 15.33 -1.98
N ALA A 92 -6.53 14.16 -1.36
CA ALA A 92 -5.48 13.58 -0.52
C ALA A 92 -4.48 12.70 -1.30
N TYR A 93 -4.59 12.57 -2.61
CA TYR A 93 -3.74 11.66 -3.41
C TYR A 93 -2.25 11.84 -3.14
N ASP A 94 -1.76 13.07 -3.23
CA ASP A 94 -0.35 13.37 -2.98
C ASP A 94 0.07 13.00 -1.55
N ALA A 95 -0.76 13.30 -0.56
CA ALA A 95 -0.47 12.97 0.85
C ALA A 95 -0.38 11.45 1.05
N VAL A 96 -1.31 10.68 0.49
CA VAL A 96 -1.32 9.21 0.53
C VAL A 96 -0.08 8.64 -0.15
N ARG A 97 0.18 9.06 -1.37
CA ARG A 97 1.31 8.63 -2.19
C ARG A 97 2.64 8.85 -1.47
N TYR A 98 2.87 10.06 -0.97
CA TYR A 98 4.14 10.41 -0.35
C TYR A 98 4.28 9.88 1.08
N ASN A 99 3.19 9.69 1.83
CA ASN A 99 3.23 8.97 3.10
C ASN A 99 3.64 7.51 2.90
N PHE A 100 3.09 6.86 1.87
CA PHE A 100 3.47 5.50 1.49
C PHE A 100 4.95 5.43 1.08
N LEU A 101 5.42 6.31 0.18
CA LEU A 101 6.82 6.35 -0.24
C LEU A 101 7.77 6.60 0.94
N ASN A 102 7.44 7.49 1.87
CA ASN A 102 8.21 7.72 3.09
C ASN A 102 8.29 6.46 3.98
N SER A 103 7.20 5.71 4.08
CA SER A 103 7.16 4.44 4.81
C SER A 103 8.06 3.39 4.17
N MET A 104 8.01 3.28 2.84
CA MET A 104 8.84 2.34 2.08
C MET A 104 10.31 2.75 2.09
N PHE A 105 10.62 4.04 2.00
CA PHE A 105 11.97 4.56 2.17
C PHE A 105 12.56 4.17 3.53
N LEU A 106 11.83 4.42 4.62
CA LEU A 106 12.27 4.04 5.97
C LEU A 106 12.46 2.52 6.11
N LYS A 107 11.62 1.71 5.46
CA LYS A 107 11.67 0.24 5.52
C LYS A 107 12.86 -0.33 4.76
N THR A 108 13.26 0.30 3.65
CA THR A 108 14.33 -0.19 2.77
C THR A 108 15.71 0.40 3.07
N ALA A 109 15.77 1.50 3.82
CA ALA A 109 16.97 2.31 4.02
C ALA A 109 18.21 1.55 4.53
N ASP A 110 18.03 0.55 5.40
CA ASP A 110 19.09 -0.31 5.94
C ASP A 110 19.06 -1.75 5.41
N ARG A 111 18.25 -2.04 4.39
CA ARG A 111 18.09 -3.38 3.79
C ARG A 111 18.39 -3.41 2.29
N ASP A 112 17.95 -2.38 1.57
CA ASP A 112 18.14 -2.23 0.13
C ASP A 112 18.42 -0.75 -0.18
N ARG A 113 19.69 -0.34 0.04
CA ARG A 113 20.13 1.04 -0.15
C ARG A 113 19.93 1.57 -1.58
N PRO A 114 20.18 0.78 -2.65
CA PRO A 114 19.85 1.23 -4.00
C PRO A 114 18.39 1.59 -4.16
N LEU A 115 17.47 0.70 -3.76
CA LEU A 115 16.04 0.96 -3.82
C LEU A 115 15.63 2.15 -2.95
N ALA A 116 16.19 2.26 -1.75
CA ALA A 116 15.91 3.40 -0.86
C ALA A 116 16.28 4.75 -1.51
N ARG A 117 17.43 4.83 -2.19
CA ARG A 117 17.82 6.05 -2.93
C ARG A 117 16.88 6.37 -4.09
N GLU A 118 16.42 5.34 -4.82
CA GLU A 118 15.42 5.51 -5.89
C GLU A 118 14.09 6.06 -5.34
N ILE A 119 13.65 5.54 -4.20
CA ILE A 119 12.43 6.03 -3.52
C ILE A 119 12.61 7.48 -3.06
N LEU A 120 13.72 7.80 -2.40
CA LEU A 120 13.99 9.13 -1.87
C LEU A 120 13.94 10.20 -2.98
N LYS A 121 14.47 9.90 -4.16
CA LYS A 121 14.43 10.81 -5.33
C LYS A 121 13.00 11.13 -5.79
N GLN A 122 12.03 10.29 -5.47
CA GLN A 122 10.63 10.48 -5.84
C GLN A 122 9.85 11.31 -4.81
N ILE A 123 10.43 11.62 -3.64
CA ILE A 123 9.75 12.34 -2.56
C ILE A 123 10.18 13.81 -2.58
N PRO A 124 9.31 14.74 -3.02
CA PRO A 124 9.60 16.17 -2.95
C PRO A 124 9.88 16.63 -1.51
N LEU A 125 10.76 17.62 -1.34
CA LEU A 125 11.17 18.12 -0.03
C LEU A 125 9.99 18.54 0.87
N LYS A 126 8.94 19.11 0.28
CA LYS A 126 7.72 19.50 1.01
C LYS A 126 6.98 18.35 1.71
N PHE A 127 7.24 17.10 1.29
CA PHE A 127 6.67 15.90 1.90
C PHE A 127 7.66 15.15 2.80
N TRP A 128 8.84 15.73 3.06
CA TRP A 128 9.77 15.15 4.01
C TRP A 128 9.26 15.33 5.44
N GLY A 129 9.40 14.29 6.26
CA GLY A 129 8.94 14.28 7.63
C GLY A 129 9.79 13.37 8.52
N ARG A 130 9.27 13.01 9.68
CA ARG A 130 9.97 12.15 10.64
C ARG A 130 10.43 10.82 10.07
N LYS A 131 9.62 10.21 9.18
CA LYS A 131 9.99 8.94 8.50
C LYS A 131 11.17 9.16 7.56
N THR A 132 11.21 10.26 6.81
CA THR A 132 12.31 10.60 5.91
C THR A 132 13.60 10.80 6.69
N LEU A 133 13.57 11.61 7.76
CA LEU A 133 14.76 11.86 8.59
C LEU A 133 15.32 10.57 9.20
N ARG A 134 14.46 9.73 9.78
CA ARG A 134 14.86 8.42 10.29
C ARG A 134 15.39 7.49 9.21
N GLY A 135 14.83 7.55 8.01
CA GLY A 135 15.31 6.80 6.84
C GLY A 135 16.70 7.26 6.40
N LEU A 136 16.98 8.56 6.39
CA LEU A 136 18.31 9.10 6.09
C LEU A 136 19.36 8.62 7.09
N VAL A 137 19.06 8.66 8.40
CA VAL A 137 19.93 8.11 9.42
C VAL A 137 20.24 6.64 9.18
N ARG A 138 19.21 5.84 8.87
CA ARG A 138 19.41 4.42 8.55
C ARG A 138 20.22 4.20 7.27
N LEU A 139 19.95 5.00 6.23
CA LEU A 139 20.61 4.87 4.93
C LEU A 139 22.12 5.12 5.01
N TYR A 140 22.54 6.09 5.82
CA TYR A 140 23.91 6.55 5.85
C TYR A 140 24.71 6.10 7.08
N LEU A 141 24.06 5.88 8.21
CA LEU A 141 24.72 5.62 9.49
C LEU A 141 24.49 4.20 10.04
N ALA A 142 23.41 3.52 9.66
CA ALA A 142 23.16 2.16 10.14
C ALA A 142 23.92 1.11 9.32
N PRO A 143 24.36 -0.03 9.93
CA PRO A 143 24.85 -1.18 9.18
C PRO A 143 23.71 -1.77 8.33
N LEU A 144 24.08 -2.45 7.20
CA LEU A 144 23.10 -3.20 6.42
C LEU A 144 22.54 -4.35 7.26
N LYS A 145 21.23 -4.51 7.23
CA LYS A 145 20.53 -5.65 7.83
C LYS A 145 20.34 -6.73 6.77
N ASN A 146 20.83 -7.91 7.09
CA ASN A 146 20.58 -9.12 6.32
C ASN A 146 19.09 -9.53 6.38
#